data_b9620c6daae44499f2f29bc862062793
#
_entry.id   b9620c6daae44499f2f29bc862062793
#
_cell.length_a   1.000
_cell.length_b   1.000
_cell.length_c   1.000
_cell.angle_alpha   90.00
_cell.angle_beta   90.00
_cell.angle_gamma   90.00
#
_symmetry.space_group_name_H-M   'P 1'
#
loop_
_entity.id
_entity.type
_entity.pdbx_description
1 polymer ?
#
loop_
_entity_poly.entity_id
_entity_poly.type
_entity_poly.pdbx_seq_one_letter_code
_entity_poly.pdbx_strand_id
1 'polypeptide(L)'
;MALADKTFNWTLRMRAVARSAHSDRFILSQIQNAALSAHLNLAEGHKSVYPAEQLKFYSTARGSVAEALAGMDVLVAEGRIPRTTADELHAAGAEVSRMLWGLMKTRMKK
;
A
#
# COMPACT_ATOMS: atom_id res chain seq x y z
N MET A 1 10.36 -12.49 5.67
CA MET A 1 8.96 -12.53 5.20
C MET A 1 8.92 -12.07 3.75
N ALA A 2 8.22 -12.80 2.90
CA ALA A 2 8.10 -12.46 1.49
C ALA A 2 7.30 -11.17 1.28
N LEU A 3 7.53 -10.51 0.15
CA LEU A 3 6.85 -9.26 -0.19
C LEU A 3 5.31 -9.43 -0.20
N ALA A 4 4.81 -10.54 -0.76
CA ALA A 4 3.37 -10.79 -0.78
C ALA A 4 2.78 -10.83 0.63
N ASP A 5 3.47 -11.47 1.57
CA ASP A 5 3.01 -11.55 2.97
C ASP A 5 3.07 -10.20 3.67
N LYS A 6 4.15 -9.45 3.44
CA LYS A 6 4.30 -8.11 4.03
C LYS A 6 3.22 -7.17 3.51
N THR A 7 2.94 -7.22 2.21
CA THR A 7 1.91 -6.39 1.59
C THR A 7 0.53 -6.78 2.09
N PHE A 8 0.25 -8.07 2.19
CA PHE A 8 -1.03 -8.56 2.70
C PHE A 8 -1.24 -8.10 4.14
N ASN A 9 -0.26 -8.30 5.02
CA ASN A 9 -0.34 -7.88 6.42
C ASN A 9 -0.53 -6.37 6.55
N TRP A 10 0.23 -5.60 5.78
CA TRP A 10 0.09 -4.14 5.76
C TRP A 10 -1.31 -3.72 5.31
N THR A 11 -1.82 -4.34 4.25
CA THR A 11 -3.16 -4.05 3.72
C THR A 11 -4.24 -4.31 4.78
N LEU A 12 -4.15 -5.45 5.48
CA LEU A 12 -5.12 -5.77 6.52
C LEU A 12 -5.08 -4.77 7.67
N ARG A 13 -3.89 -4.37 8.08
CA ARG A 13 -3.73 -3.37 9.16
C ARG A 13 -4.27 -2.01 8.74
N MET A 14 -3.96 -1.57 7.52
CA MET A 14 -4.47 -0.29 7.00
C MET A 14 -5.99 -0.28 6.98
N ARG A 15 -6.59 -1.36 6.49
CA ARG A 15 -8.05 -1.46 6.40
C ARG A 15 -8.70 -1.51 7.79
N ALA A 16 -8.07 -2.22 8.73
CA ALA A 16 -8.58 -2.30 10.11
C ALA A 16 -8.56 -0.94 10.80
N VAL A 17 -7.46 -0.20 10.66
CA VAL A 17 -7.34 1.14 11.25
C VAL A 17 -8.37 2.08 10.61
N ALA A 18 -8.51 2.05 9.30
CA ALA A 18 -9.49 2.89 8.61
C ALA A 18 -10.91 2.59 9.07
N ARG A 19 -11.27 1.30 9.19
CA ARG A 19 -12.61 0.92 9.64
C ARG A 19 -12.91 1.34 11.08
N SER A 20 -11.91 1.40 11.94
CA SER A 20 -12.09 1.79 13.34
C SER A 20 -12.04 3.29 13.55
N ALA A 21 -11.56 4.06 12.57
CA ALA A 21 -11.46 5.51 12.69
C ALA A 21 -12.81 6.17 12.45
N HIS A 22 -13.04 7.28 13.16
CA HIS A 22 -14.25 8.09 12.97
C HIS A 22 -13.91 9.26 12.05
N SER A 23 -14.28 9.14 10.76
CA SER A 23 -14.11 10.19 9.78
C SER A 23 -15.18 10.02 8.70
N ASP A 24 -15.15 10.87 7.67
CA ASP A 24 -16.14 10.75 6.63
C ASP A 24 -15.88 9.50 5.75
N ARG A 25 -16.95 9.04 5.13
CA ARG A 25 -16.93 7.81 4.32
C ARG A 25 -15.98 7.89 3.16
N PHE A 26 -15.86 9.07 2.56
CA PHE A 26 -15.01 9.24 1.38
C PHE A 26 -13.55 8.94 1.72
N ILE A 27 -13.04 9.56 2.79
CA ILE A 27 -11.66 9.35 3.21
C ILE A 27 -11.42 7.89 3.57
N LEU A 28 -12.32 7.31 4.38
CA LEU A 28 -12.17 5.92 4.83
C LEU A 28 -12.20 4.94 3.66
N SER A 29 -13.09 5.17 2.68
CA SER A 29 -13.16 4.35 1.48
C SER A 29 -11.89 4.45 0.63
N GLN A 30 -11.36 5.68 0.47
CA GLN A 30 -10.15 5.89 -0.30
C GLN A 30 -8.96 5.13 0.28
N ILE A 31 -8.81 5.19 1.61
CA ILE A 31 -7.71 4.47 2.29
C ILE A 31 -7.87 2.97 2.10
N GLN A 32 -9.07 2.44 2.33
CA GLN A 32 -9.31 1.00 2.21
C GLN A 32 -9.13 0.51 0.79
N ASN A 33 -9.63 1.25 -0.19
CA ASN A 33 -9.51 0.89 -1.60
C ASN A 33 -8.06 0.95 -2.07
N ALA A 34 -7.32 1.97 -1.67
CA ALA A 34 -5.90 2.10 -2.03
C ALA A 34 -5.07 0.97 -1.41
N ALA A 35 -5.31 0.66 -0.14
CA ALA A 35 -4.60 -0.44 0.53
C ALA A 35 -4.89 -1.78 -0.15
N LEU A 36 -6.14 -2.03 -0.51
CA LEU A 36 -6.53 -3.24 -1.24
C LEU A 36 -5.88 -3.27 -2.62
N SER A 37 -5.88 -2.15 -3.33
CA SER A 37 -5.26 -2.03 -4.65
C SER A 37 -3.79 -2.41 -4.64
N ALA A 38 -3.05 -2.01 -3.59
CA ALA A 38 -1.64 -2.36 -3.47
C ALA A 38 -1.45 -3.88 -3.48
N HIS A 39 -2.25 -4.61 -2.70
CA HIS A 39 -2.18 -6.05 -2.62
C HIS A 39 -2.59 -6.71 -3.94
N LEU A 40 -3.70 -6.27 -4.53
CA LEU A 40 -4.23 -6.87 -5.76
C LEU A 40 -3.29 -6.66 -6.94
N ASN A 41 -2.69 -5.48 -7.06
CA ASN A 41 -1.75 -5.20 -8.15
C ASN A 41 -0.46 -5.97 -7.99
N LEU A 42 0.03 -6.15 -6.77
CA LEU A 42 1.18 -7.02 -6.53
C LEU A 42 0.87 -8.45 -7.00
N ALA A 43 -0.29 -8.97 -6.65
CA ALA A 43 -0.71 -10.32 -7.05
C ALA A 43 -0.78 -10.44 -8.57
N GLU A 44 -1.34 -9.43 -9.25
CA GLU A 44 -1.40 -9.42 -10.72
C GLU A 44 0.01 -9.39 -11.33
N GLY A 45 0.92 -8.59 -10.76
CA GLY A 45 2.30 -8.54 -11.22
C GLY A 45 3.01 -9.88 -11.09
N HIS A 46 2.81 -10.57 -9.97
CA HIS A 46 3.39 -11.91 -9.76
C HIS A 46 2.82 -12.94 -10.72
N LYS A 47 1.59 -12.76 -11.15
CA LYS A 47 0.90 -13.67 -12.05
C LYS A 47 1.28 -13.43 -13.51
N SER A 48 1.68 -12.23 -13.88
CA SER A 48 2.03 -11.89 -15.25
C SER A 48 3.37 -12.50 -15.62
N VAL A 49 3.49 -12.95 -16.88
CA VAL A 49 4.73 -13.54 -17.40
C VAL A 49 5.57 -12.55 -18.20
N TYR A 50 5.03 -11.37 -18.51
CA TYR A 50 5.73 -10.38 -19.33
C TYR A 50 6.32 -9.28 -18.44
N PRO A 51 7.64 -9.02 -18.55
CA PRO A 51 8.29 -8.00 -17.69
C PRO A 51 7.64 -6.62 -17.77
N ALA A 52 7.19 -6.20 -18.95
CA ALA A 52 6.53 -4.90 -19.11
C ALA A 52 5.22 -4.82 -18.33
N GLU A 53 4.42 -5.89 -18.33
CA GLU A 53 3.19 -5.96 -17.55
C GLU A 53 3.49 -6.01 -16.05
N GLN A 54 4.48 -6.81 -15.66
CA GLN A 54 4.90 -6.88 -14.27
C GLN A 54 5.29 -5.49 -13.75
N LEU A 55 6.10 -4.77 -14.51
CA LEU A 55 6.53 -3.42 -14.16
C LEU A 55 5.32 -2.50 -13.94
N LYS A 56 4.34 -2.57 -14.84
CA LYS A 56 3.12 -1.76 -14.74
C LYS A 56 2.35 -2.06 -13.44
N PHE A 57 2.15 -3.35 -13.13
CA PHE A 57 1.41 -3.73 -11.93
C PHE A 57 2.17 -3.37 -10.65
N TYR A 58 3.48 -3.58 -10.60
CA TYR A 58 4.28 -3.20 -9.43
C TYR A 58 4.31 -1.69 -9.24
N SER A 59 4.38 -0.93 -10.33
CA SER A 59 4.32 0.53 -10.28
C SER A 59 2.98 1.02 -9.71
N THR A 60 1.87 0.42 -10.16
CA THR A 60 0.54 0.75 -9.66
C THR A 60 0.42 0.39 -8.17
N ALA A 61 0.93 -0.79 -7.77
CA ALA A 61 0.94 -1.19 -6.36
C ALA A 61 1.68 -0.19 -5.49
N ARG A 62 2.84 0.27 -5.94
CA ARG A 62 3.66 1.23 -5.22
C ARG A 62 2.95 2.58 -5.06
N GLY A 63 2.30 3.05 -6.12
CA GLY A 63 1.47 4.26 -6.08
C GLY A 63 0.31 4.12 -5.12
N SER A 64 -0.31 2.94 -5.06
CA SER A 64 -1.42 2.66 -4.15
C SER A 64 -0.97 2.68 -2.68
N VAL A 65 0.24 2.19 -2.39
CA VAL A 65 0.83 2.29 -1.04
C VAL A 65 0.95 3.76 -0.64
N ALA A 66 1.51 4.60 -1.52
CA ALA A 66 1.69 6.02 -1.24
C ALA A 66 0.34 6.72 -1.02
N GLU A 67 -0.66 6.41 -1.84
CA GLU A 67 -1.99 7.01 -1.72
C GLU A 67 -2.65 6.64 -0.39
N ALA A 68 -2.58 5.36 0.01
CA ALA A 68 -3.15 4.91 1.26
C ALA A 68 -2.49 5.58 2.46
N LEU A 69 -1.17 5.72 2.44
CA LEU A 69 -0.42 6.36 3.52
C LEU A 69 -0.74 7.87 3.59
N ALA A 70 -0.91 8.52 2.45
CA ALA A 70 -1.33 9.92 2.43
C ALA A 70 -2.70 10.10 3.10
N GLY A 71 -3.60 9.15 2.90
CA GLY A 71 -4.90 9.15 3.59
C GLY A 71 -4.76 9.01 5.11
N MET A 72 -3.83 8.17 5.58
CA MET A 72 -3.54 8.06 7.02
C MET A 72 -3.04 9.38 7.59
N ASP A 73 -2.24 10.13 6.84
CA ASP A 73 -1.75 11.43 7.28
C ASP A 73 -2.90 12.41 7.50
N VAL A 74 -3.93 12.34 6.66
CA VAL A 74 -5.14 13.16 6.84
C VAL A 74 -5.82 12.79 8.14
N LEU A 75 -5.97 11.49 8.44
CA LEU A 75 -6.60 11.04 9.68
C LEU A 75 -5.81 11.50 10.92
N VAL A 76 -4.48 11.50 10.86
CA VAL A 76 -3.65 12.03 11.95
C VAL A 76 -3.89 13.53 12.13
N ALA A 77 -3.86 14.28 11.03
CA ALA A 77 -4.04 15.73 11.05
C ALA A 77 -5.41 16.13 11.61
N GLU A 78 -6.42 15.29 11.37
CA GLU A 78 -7.77 15.51 11.89
C GLU A 78 -7.97 14.98 13.31
N GLY A 79 -6.93 14.41 13.90
CA GLY A 79 -7.02 13.85 15.26
C GLY A 79 -7.83 12.56 15.35
N ARG A 80 -7.96 11.83 14.23
CA ARG A 80 -8.80 10.62 14.18
C ARG A 80 -8.06 9.34 14.56
N ILE A 81 -6.74 9.34 14.41
CA ILE A 81 -5.88 8.22 14.82
C ILE A 81 -4.61 8.79 15.46
N PRO A 82 -3.95 8.01 16.35
CA PRO A 82 -2.67 8.44 16.92
C PRO A 82 -1.57 8.47 15.86
N ARG A 83 -0.64 9.43 16.00
CA ARG A 83 0.53 9.51 15.15
C ARG A 83 1.37 8.23 15.22
N THR A 84 1.46 7.62 16.40
CA THR A 84 2.23 6.37 16.58
C THR A 84 1.71 5.25 15.69
N THR A 85 0.38 5.13 15.56
CA THR A 85 -0.24 4.15 14.66
C THR A 85 0.13 4.43 13.21
N ALA A 86 0.05 5.71 12.80
CA ALA A 86 0.41 6.10 11.44
C ALA A 86 1.90 5.85 11.16
N ASP A 87 2.78 6.16 12.12
CA ASP A 87 4.22 5.95 11.96
C ASP A 87 4.56 4.48 11.73
N GLU A 88 3.90 3.57 12.44
CA GLU A 88 4.09 2.12 12.25
C GLU A 88 3.65 1.70 10.85
N LEU A 89 2.51 2.21 10.38
CA LEU A 89 2.00 1.88 9.05
C LEU A 89 2.86 2.48 7.94
N HIS A 90 3.42 3.68 8.17
CA HIS A 90 4.38 4.28 7.25
C HIS A 90 5.66 3.45 7.16
N ALA A 91 6.19 2.97 8.28
CA ALA A 91 7.39 2.15 8.29
C ALA A 91 7.17 0.84 7.52
N ALA A 92 6.06 0.17 7.78
CA ALA A 92 5.73 -1.07 7.08
C ALA A 92 5.48 -0.84 5.59
N GLY A 93 4.77 0.25 5.24
CA GLY A 93 4.51 0.62 3.85
C GLY A 93 5.78 1.01 3.10
N ALA A 94 6.71 1.69 3.76
CA ALA A 94 8.00 2.05 3.17
C ALA A 94 8.81 0.79 2.83
N GLU A 95 8.76 -0.22 3.67
CA GLU A 95 9.43 -1.50 3.39
C GLU A 95 8.83 -2.18 2.16
N VAL A 96 7.49 -2.25 2.09
CA VAL A 96 6.78 -2.79 0.92
C VAL A 96 7.20 -2.02 -0.33
N SER A 97 7.22 -0.70 -0.25
CA SER A 97 7.57 0.18 -1.38
C SER A 97 9.00 -0.06 -1.88
N ARG A 98 9.95 -0.22 -0.94
CA ARG A 98 11.36 -0.51 -1.31
C ARG A 98 11.47 -1.87 -2.01
N MET A 99 10.76 -2.88 -1.51
CA MET A 99 10.79 -4.22 -2.12
C MET A 99 10.17 -4.21 -3.50
N LEU A 100 9.06 -3.46 -3.69
CA LEU A 100 8.45 -3.27 -5.01
C LEU A 100 9.43 -2.59 -5.97
N TRP A 101 10.12 -1.55 -5.51
CA TRP A 101 11.13 -0.86 -6.32
C TRP A 101 12.25 -1.80 -6.74
N GLY A 102 12.68 -2.69 -5.84
CA GLY A 102 13.68 -3.72 -6.18
C GLY A 102 13.23 -4.61 -7.35
N LEU A 103 11.96 -5.04 -7.32
CA LEU A 103 11.39 -5.82 -8.41
C LEU A 103 11.30 -5.01 -9.71
N MET A 104 10.86 -3.75 -9.60
CA MET A 104 10.71 -2.88 -10.76
C MET A 104 12.05 -2.67 -11.48
N LYS A 105 13.12 -2.45 -10.72
CA LYS A 105 14.44 -2.20 -11.31
C LYS A 105 14.89 -3.36 -12.21
N THR A 106 14.62 -4.58 -11.80
CA THR A 106 15.03 -5.76 -12.60
C THR A 106 14.24 -5.88 -13.89
N ARG A 107 13.01 -5.37 -13.94
CA ARG A 107 12.16 -5.40 -15.14
C ARG A 107 12.40 -4.22 -16.07
N MET A 108 13.11 -3.20 -15.61
CA MET A 108 13.46 -2.02 -16.41
C MET A 108 14.71 -2.26 -17.26
N LYS A 109 15.44 -3.32 -16.99
CA LYS A 109 16.66 -3.67 -17.76
C LYS A 109 16.28 -4.18 -19.14
N LYS A 110 17.12 -3.85 -20.09
CA LYS A 110 16.98 -4.31 -21.48
C LYS A 110 17.79 -5.57 -21.73
#